data_f3afe8fe4f6e62ff0d7bd7af77b44249
#
_entry.id   f3afe8fe4f6e62ff0d7bd7af77b44249
#
_cell.length_a   1.000
_cell.length_b   1.000
_cell.length_c   1.000
_cell.angle_alpha   90.00
_cell.angle_beta   90.00
_cell.angle_gamma   90.00
#
_symmetry.space_group_name_H-M   'P 1'
#
loop_
_entity.id
_entity.type
_entity.pdbx_description
1 polymer ?
#
loop_
_entity_poly.entity_id
_entity_poly.type
_entity_poly.pdbx_seq_one_letter_code
_entity_poly.pdbx_strand_id
1 'polypeptide(L)'
;MTAYSLRLYRRFLDGIPEYLARYYWWAYLWKPAVWFFDHQPIINAILFGQYEKLMRATMVRLKDAPKDAILQLTCVYGKLTPKLMETVDPRPLHITDAARVQLDLAKSKAPKGQDLLSTRMNAEYLAYKDDAFSTVVLFFLLHEMPADARCRVLAECMRVIPAGGALLVTEYAPLPTGHWIYRFPPSRWLITKLEPFLDGFWRDDVTALLNQFGETRGKKATVLSDQRIFSDFYRVTEYRVEGKI
;
A
#
# COMPACT_ATOMS: atom_id res chain seq x y z
N MET A 1 15.44 -10.82 25.41
CA MET A 1 14.89 -9.50 25.78
C MET A 1 13.77 -9.71 26.77
N THR A 2 13.80 -9.03 27.90
CA THR A 2 12.72 -9.12 28.90
C THR A 2 11.49 -8.32 28.42
N ALA A 3 10.28 -8.67 28.87
CA ALA A 3 9.03 -7.96 28.51
C ALA A 3 9.08 -6.45 28.81
N TYR A 4 9.91 -6.05 29.77
CA TYR A 4 10.13 -4.65 30.15
C TYR A 4 10.98 -3.89 29.12
N SER A 5 12.04 -4.52 28.58
CA SER A 5 12.89 -3.93 27.52
C SER A 5 12.11 -3.75 26.20
N LEU A 6 11.20 -4.68 25.89
CA LEU A 6 10.29 -4.58 24.74
C LEU A 6 9.29 -3.43 24.87
N ARG A 7 8.74 -3.19 26.08
CA ARG A 7 7.85 -2.05 26.32
C ARG A 7 8.57 -0.70 26.23
N LEU A 8 9.80 -0.62 26.71
CA LEU A 8 10.61 0.58 26.62
C LEU A 8 11.00 0.88 25.15
N TYR A 9 11.43 -0.15 24.42
CA TYR A 9 11.77 -0.05 23.00
C TYR A 9 10.58 0.42 22.15
N ARG A 10 9.37 -0.12 22.38
CA ARG A 10 8.15 0.31 21.70
C ARG A 10 7.79 1.79 21.94
N ARG A 11 8.14 2.37 23.09
CA ARG A 11 7.97 3.82 23.34
C ARG A 11 8.87 4.67 22.46
N PHE A 12 10.08 4.21 22.12
CA PHE A 12 10.99 4.92 21.24
C PHE A 12 10.60 4.84 19.76
N LEU A 13 9.80 3.84 19.38
CA LEU A 13 9.30 3.72 18.00
C LEU A 13 8.23 4.76 17.65
N ASP A 14 7.63 5.43 18.64
CA ASP A 14 6.67 6.51 18.45
C ASP A 14 5.56 6.13 17.44
N GLY A 15 4.99 4.92 17.58
CA GLY A 15 3.93 4.38 16.71
C GLY A 15 4.43 3.82 15.36
N ILE A 16 5.72 3.91 15.07
CA ILE A 16 6.31 3.27 13.88
C ILE A 16 6.32 1.74 14.08
N PRO A 17 5.84 0.94 13.12
CA PRO A 17 5.94 -0.51 13.18
C PRO A 17 7.39 -0.99 13.33
N GLU A 18 7.60 -2.00 14.17
CA GLU A 18 8.95 -2.52 14.43
C GLU A 18 9.66 -3.01 13.16
N TYR A 19 8.93 -3.68 12.27
CA TYR A 19 9.49 -4.15 11.00
C TYR A 19 9.95 -3.00 10.11
N LEU A 20 9.22 -1.87 10.07
CA LEU A 20 9.61 -0.68 9.32
C LEU A 20 10.89 -0.06 9.89
N ALA A 21 10.97 0.07 11.21
CA ALA A 21 12.17 0.59 11.88
C ALA A 21 13.37 -0.34 11.77
N ARG A 22 13.17 -1.67 11.66
CA ARG A 22 14.24 -2.65 11.61
C ARG A 22 14.78 -2.89 10.20
N TYR A 23 13.90 -2.99 9.19
CA TYR A 23 14.28 -3.42 7.84
C TYR A 23 14.31 -2.28 6.84
N TYR A 24 13.47 -1.25 7.03
CA TYR A 24 13.24 -0.20 6.03
C TYR A 24 13.56 1.22 6.53
N TRP A 25 14.18 1.37 7.73
CA TRP A 25 14.51 2.68 8.28
C TRP A 25 15.32 3.54 7.29
N TRP A 26 16.25 2.93 6.60
CA TRP A 26 17.12 3.55 5.62
C TRP A 26 16.38 4.10 4.41
N ALA A 27 15.26 3.47 4.02
CA ALA A 27 14.43 3.90 2.90
C ALA A 27 13.37 4.92 3.33
N TYR A 28 12.65 4.67 4.45
CA TYR A 28 11.43 5.40 4.78
C TYR A 28 11.53 6.36 5.95
N LEU A 29 12.55 6.27 6.82
CA LEU A 29 12.67 7.10 8.01
C LEU A 29 13.84 8.11 7.93
N TRP A 30 14.83 7.83 7.12
CA TRP A 30 16.01 8.67 6.97
C TRP A 30 15.80 9.73 5.87
N LYS A 31 15.68 11.01 6.26
CA LYS A 31 15.32 12.11 5.36
C LYS A 31 16.13 12.16 4.05
N PRO A 32 17.48 12.01 4.04
CA PRO A 32 18.23 12.02 2.80
C PRO A 32 17.86 10.91 1.83
N ALA A 33 17.57 9.70 2.35
CA ALA A 33 17.13 8.59 1.51
C ALA A 33 15.71 8.79 1.00
N VAL A 34 14.80 9.29 1.84
CA VAL A 34 13.44 9.65 1.43
C VAL A 34 13.47 10.64 0.28
N TRP A 35 14.30 11.68 0.36
CA TRP A 35 14.51 12.61 -0.74
C TRP A 35 15.10 11.93 -1.98
N PHE A 36 16.10 11.07 -1.83
CA PHE A 36 16.75 10.35 -2.92
C PHE A 36 15.78 9.43 -3.66
N PHE A 37 15.03 8.59 -2.93
CA PHE A 37 14.09 7.63 -3.50
C PHE A 37 12.87 8.27 -4.15
N ASP A 38 12.51 9.50 -3.76
CA ASP A 38 11.40 10.23 -4.38
C ASP A 38 11.70 10.75 -5.81
N HIS A 39 12.96 10.71 -6.24
CA HIS A 39 13.30 11.11 -7.59
C HIS A 39 12.74 10.12 -8.61
N GLN A 40 12.03 10.65 -9.61
CA GLN A 40 11.33 9.85 -10.61
C GLN A 40 12.23 8.82 -11.33
N PRO A 41 13.49 9.13 -11.71
CA PRO A 41 14.37 8.12 -12.29
C PRO A 41 14.70 6.98 -11.33
N ILE A 42 14.86 7.28 -10.04
CA ILE A 42 15.23 6.29 -9.01
C ILE A 42 14.07 5.33 -8.76
N ILE A 43 12.88 5.84 -8.46
CA ILE A 43 11.72 4.97 -8.24
C ILE A 43 11.35 4.18 -9.52
N ASN A 44 11.54 4.77 -10.69
CA ASN A 44 11.34 4.05 -11.94
C ASN A 44 12.37 2.92 -12.13
N ALA A 45 13.64 3.14 -11.77
CA ALA A 45 14.67 2.11 -11.82
C ALA A 45 14.37 0.97 -10.82
N ILE A 46 13.95 1.27 -9.58
CA ILE A 46 13.54 0.28 -8.57
C ILE A 46 12.42 -0.61 -9.10
N LEU A 47 11.47 -0.05 -9.84
CA LEU A 47 10.34 -0.78 -10.43
C LEU A 47 10.63 -1.23 -11.88
N PHE A 48 11.89 -1.43 -12.25
CA PHE A 48 12.32 -1.93 -13.57
C PHE A 48 11.70 -1.18 -14.75
N GLY A 49 11.54 0.14 -14.63
CA GLY A 49 10.93 0.96 -15.68
C GLY A 49 9.39 0.89 -15.73
N GLN A 50 8.74 0.24 -14.78
CA GLN A 50 7.29 0.01 -14.85
C GLN A 50 6.46 1.01 -14.01
N TYR A 51 7.09 1.93 -13.26
CA TYR A 51 6.38 2.86 -12.38
C TYR A 51 5.22 3.57 -13.07
N GLU A 52 5.45 4.17 -14.23
CA GLU A 52 4.44 4.94 -14.95
C GLU A 52 3.28 4.07 -15.43
N LYS A 53 3.56 2.83 -15.88
CA LYS A 53 2.52 1.88 -16.30
C LYS A 53 1.65 1.45 -15.12
N LEU A 54 2.28 1.16 -13.98
CA LEU A 54 1.59 0.75 -12.74
C LEU A 54 0.71 1.88 -12.22
N MET A 55 1.26 3.10 -12.11
CA MET A 55 0.51 4.27 -11.70
C MET A 55 -0.68 4.52 -12.65
N ARG A 56 -0.46 4.52 -13.95
CA ARG A 56 -1.50 4.73 -14.95
C ARG A 56 -2.60 3.67 -14.88
N ALA A 57 -2.23 2.40 -14.69
CA ALA A 57 -3.18 1.31 -14.52
C ALA A 57 -4.04 1.47 -13.25
N THR A 58 -3.45 1.94 -12.14
CA THR A 58 -4.18 2.29 -10.92
C THR A 58 -5.14 3.45 -11.15
N MET A 59 -4.68 4.50 -11.82
CA MET A 59 -5.49 5.69 -12.12
C MET A 59 -6.68 5.38 -13.04
N VAL A 60 -6.52 4.49 -14.02
CA VAL A 60 -7.63 4.05 -14.89
C VAL A 60 -8.74 3.42 -14.06
N ARG A 61 -8.41 2.55 -13.11
CA ARG A 61 -9.40 1.89 -12.23
C ARG A 61 -10.06 2.85 -11.26
N LEU A 62 -9.30 3.82 -10.77
CA LEU A 62 -9.87 4.85 -9.91
C LEU A 62 -10.96 5.69 -10.62
N LYS A 63 -10.90 5.82 -11.95
CA LYS A 63 -11.94 6.55 -12.70
C LYS A 63 -13.31 5.93 -12.55
N ASP A 64 -13.38 4.61 -12.49
CA ASP A 64 -14.63 3.85 -12.42
C ASP A 64 -15.01 3.49 -10.97
N ALA A 65 -14.11 3.66 -10.02
CA ALA A 65 -14.34 3.43 -8.61
C ALA A 65 -15.18 4.54 -7.95
N PRO A 66 -15.93 4.26 -6.86
CA PRO A 66 -16.61 5.28 -6.07
C PRO A 66 -15.63 6.32 -5.51
N LYS A 67 -16.01 7.63 -5.54
CA LYS A 67 -15.09 8.73 -5.18
C LYS A 67 -15.59 9.64 -4.06
N ASP A 68 -16.56 9.18 -3.26
CA ASP A 68 -17.12 10.03 -2.19
C ASP A 68 -16.10 10.35 -1.10
N ALA A 69 -15.30 9.36 -0.70
CA ALA A 69 -14.17 9.52 0.19
C ALA A 69 -13.08 8.53 -0.20
N ILE A 70 -11.87 8.99 -0.51
CA ILE A 70 -10.77 8.15 -0.95
C ILE A 70 -9.64 8.20 0.06
N LEU A 71 -9.14 7.02 0.44
CA LEU A 71 -7.97 6.85 1.29
C LEU A 71 -6.81 6.27 0.47
N GLN A 72 -5.72 6.99 0.37
CA GLN A 72 -4.42 6.42 0.04
C GLN A 72 -3.82 5.85 1.33
N LEU A 73 -3.72 4.54 1.41
CA LEU A 73 -3.18 3.86 2.58
C LEU A 73 -1.67 3.71 2.41
N THR A 74 -0.94 4.50 3.17
CA THR A 74 0.48 4.82 3.14
C THR A 74 0.95 5.73 2.00
N CYS A 75 1.98 6.48 2.28
CA CYS A 75 2.64 7.33 1.30
C CYS A 75 3.45 6.48 0.32
N VAL A 76 3.66 7.01 -0.87
CA VAL A 76 4.51 6.40 -1.90
C VAL A 76 5.42 7.44 -2.53
N TYR A 77 6.54 6.98 -3.05
CA TYR A 77 7.44 7.82 -3.83
C TYR A 77 6.89 8.16 -5.21
N GLY A 78 7.40 9.26 -5.77
CA GLY A 78 7.04 9.70 -7.10
C GLY A 78 5.72 10.47 -7.16
N LYS A 79 4.96 10.27 -8.23
CA LYS A 79 3.85 11.15 -8.65
C LYS A 79 2.45 10.60 -8.32
N LEU A 80 2.32 9.44 -7.66
CA LEU A 80 0.99 8.85 -7.44
C LEU A 80 0.09 9.79 -6.61
N THR A 81 0.57 10.25 -5.44
CA THR A 81 -0.24 11.10 -4.55
C THR A 81 -0.78 12.35 -5.24
N PRO A 82 0.05 13.19 -5.90
CA PRO A 82 -0.49 14.35 -6.63
C PRO A 82 -1.47 13.96 -7.74
N LYS A 83 -1.25 12.83 -8.44
CA LYS A 83 -2.20 12.36 -9.46
C LYS A 83 -3.52 11.87 -8.87
N LEU A 84 -3.51 11.22 -7.72
CA LEU A 84 -4.73 10.89 -6.99
C LEU A 84 -5.48 12.17 -6.61
N MET A 85 -4.80 13.17 -6.07
CA MET A 85 -5.40 14.48 -5.72
C MET A 85 -6.08 15.13 -6.92
N GLU A 86 -5.40 15.23 -8.06
CA GLU A 86 -5.97 15.78 -9.30
C GLU A 86 -7.23 15.03 -9.74
N THR A 87 -7.31 13.71 -9.50
CA THR A 87 -8.45 12.87 -9.93
C THR A 87 -9.66 13.00 -9.02
N VAL A 88 -9.44 13.27 -7.73
CA VAL A 88 -10.52 13.36 -6.74
C VAL A 88 -11.03 14.79 -6.54
N ASP A 89 -10.33 15.80 -7.07
CA ASP A 89 -10.73 17.20 -6.99
C ASP A 89 -12.21 17.42 -7.40
N PRO A 90 -13.00 18.23 -6.69
CA PRO A 90 -12.66 19.11 -5.56
C PRO A 90 -12.71 18.44 -4.17
N ARG A 91 -12.83 17.11 -4.08
CA ARG A 91 -12.85 16.42 -2.80
C ARG A 91 -11.43 16.25 -2.23
N PRO A 92 -11.25 16.27 -0.91
CA PRO A 92 -9.94 16.03 -0.32
C PRO A 92 -9.50 14.58 -0.49
N LEU A 93 -8.21 14.34 -0.74
CA LEU A 93 -7.61 13.04 -0.62
C LEU A 93 -7.20 12.80 0.85
N HIS A 94 -7.63 11.68 1.42
CA HIS A 94 -7.11 11.21 2.71
C HIS A 94 -5.85 10.39 2.48
N ILE A 95 -4.80 10.64 3.28
CA ILE A 95 -3.56 9.87 3.26
C ILE A 95 -3.10 9.57 4.68
N THR A 96 -2.61 8.34 4.90
CA THR A 96 -2.03 7.94 6.18
C THR A 96 -0.61 7.43 5.99
N ASP A 97 0.22 7.58 7.02
CA ASP A 97 1.53 6.92 7.11
C ASP A 97 1.99 6.89 8.56
N ALA A 98 2.75 5.87 8.94
CA ALA A 98 3.39 5.79 10.25
C ALA A 98 4.58 6.75 10.37
N ALA A 99 5.25 7.04 9.26
CA ALA A 99 6.43 7.88 9.17
C ALA A 99 6.06 9.35 8.86
N ARG A 100 6.31 10.24 9.82
CA ARG A 100 6.05 11.68 9.63
C ARG A 100 6.76 12.27 8.41
N VAL A 101 8.00 11.85 8.16
CA VAL A 101 8.79 12.34 7.02
C VAL A 101 8.13 12.03 5.67
N GLN A 102 7.41 10.91 5.56
CA GLN A 102 6.67 10.53 4.36
C GLN A 102 5.43 11.43 4.16
N LEU A 103 4.72 11.74 5.24
CA LEU A 103 3.59 12.67 5.19
C LEU A 103 4.04 14.09 4.84
N ASP A 104 5.17 14.55 5.39
CA ASP A 104 5.74 15.86 5.08
C ASP A 104 6.13 15.93 3.59
N LEU A 105 6.73 14.87 3.04
CA LEU A 105 7.03 14.75 1.62
C LEU A 105 5.75 14.75 0.76
N ALA A 106 4.74 13.97 1.11
CA ALA A 106 3.47 13.92 0.39
C ALA A 106 2.80 15.32 0.34
N LYS A 107 2.80 16.03 1.48
CA LYS A 107 2.29 17.42 1.56
C LYS A 107 3.07 18.38 0.65
N SER A 108 4.39 18.24 0.58
CA SER A 108 5.22 19.12 -0.26
C SER A 108 4.94 18.97 -1.77
N LYS A 109 4.36 17.82 -2.17
CA LYS A 109 3.98 17.50 -3.55
C LYS A 109 2.53 17.80 -3.88
N ALA A 110 1.72 18.21 -2.90
CA ALA A 110 0.30 18.50 -3.11
C ALA A 110 0.14 19.66 -4.09
N PRO A 111 -0.75 19.55 -5.10
CA PRO A 111 -1.07 20.65 -5.99
C PRO A 111 -1.63 21.84 -5.21
N LYS A 112 -1.30 23.04 -5.64
CA LYS A 112 -1.79 24.28 -5.00
C LYS A 112 -3.32 24.35 -5.08
N GLY A 113 -3.94 24.67 -3.94
CA GLY A 113 -5.39 24.84 -3.86
C GLY A 113 -6.19 23.54 -3.72
N GLN A 114 -5.52 22.41 -3.58
CA GLN A 114 -6.17 21.12 -3.30
C GLN A 114 -5.88 20.64 -1.86
N ASP A 115 -6.87 20.02 -1.23
CA ASP A 115 -6.79 19.57 0.15
C ASP A 115 -6.25 18.14 0.25
N LEU A 116 -5.16 17.97 1.02
CA LEU A 116 -4.60 16.70 1.43
C LEU A 116 -4.80 16.50 2.93
N LEU A 117 -5.73 15.63 3.30
CA LEU A 117 -6.01 15.28 4.70
C LEU A 117 -5.05 14.19 5.14
N SER A 118 -3.91 14.60 5.67
CA SER A 118 -2.85 13.68 6.08
C SER A 118 -2.91 13.40 7.57
N THR A 119 -2.93 12.12 7.94
CA THR A 119 -2.98 11.67 9.34
C THR A 119 -1.88 10.67 9.62
N ARG A 120 -1.13 10.89 10.69
CA ARG A 120 -0.10 9.96 11.12
C ARG A 120 -0.73 8.80 11.87
N MET A 121 -0.69 7.60 11.29
CA MET A 121 -1.17 6.37 11.92
C MET A 121 -0.57 5.13 11.28
N ASN A 122 -0.58 4.02 12.01
CA ASN A 122 -0.19 2.71 11.50
C ASN A 122 -1.35 2.11 10.69
N ALA A 123 -1.09 1.64 9.47
CA ALA A 123 -2.08 1.00 8.61
C ALA A 123 -2.73 -0.26 9.21
N GLU A 124 -2.07 -0.86 10.20
CA GLU A 124 -2.59 -2.02 10.93
C GLU A 124 -3.73 -1.67 11.90
N TYR A 125 -3.89 -0.38 12.24
CA TYR A 125 -4.86 0.10 13.26
C TYR A 125 -5.32 1.50 12.87
N LEU A 126 -6.31 1.58 11.97
CA LEU A 126 -6.81 2.84 11.46
C LEU A 126 -7.79 3.49 12.46
N ALA A 127 -7.54 4.74 12.81
CA ALA A 127 -8.43 5.53 13.68
C ALA A 127 -9.63 6.13 12.92
N TYR A 128 -10.10 5.44 11.87
CA TYR A 128 -11.29 5.78 11.12
C TYR A 128 -12.47 4.90 11.54
N LYS A 129 -13.68 5.41 11.35
CA LYS A 129 -14.92 4.64 11.55
C LYS A 129 -15.01 3.51 10.52
N ASP A 130 -15.83 2.52 10.81
CA ASP A 130 -16.27 1.53 9.84
C ASP A 130 -16.95 2.26 8.66
N ASP A 131 -16.78 1.72 7.46
CA ASP A 131 -17.42 2.23 6.25
C ASP A 131 -17.09 3.69 5.88
N ALA A 132 -15.93 4.19 6.30
CA ALA A 132 -15.53 5.60 6.15
C ALA A 132 -15.09 5.98 4.73
N PHE A 133 -14.64 5.02 3.91
CA PHE A 133 -14.03 5.31 2.61
C PHE A 133 -14.66 4.50 1.49
N SER A 134 -15.24 5.19 0.51
CA SER A 134 -15.79 4.54 -0.69
C SER A 134 -14.71 3.83 -1.53
N THR A 135 -13.46 4.30 -1.46
CA THR A 135 -12.33 3.65 -2.12
C THR A 135 -11.06 3.75 -1.26
N VAL A 136 -10.33 2.64 -1.16
CA VAL A 136 -8.98 2.57 -0.57
C VAL A 136 -7.98 2.19 -1.65
N VAL A 137 -6.83 2.89 -1.70
CA VAL A 137 -5.74 2.65 -2.64
C VAL A 137 -4.50 2.17 -1.88
N LEU A 138 -4.05 0.97 -2.19
CA LEU A 138 -2.77 0.39 -1.78
C LEU A 138 -1.81 0.36 -2.95
N PHE A 139 -0.59 0.85 -2.76
CA PHE A 139 0.42 0.87 -3.81
C PHE A 139 1.77 0.45 -3.24
N PHE A 140 2.15 -0.80 -3.47
CA PHE A 140 3.39 -1.42 -2.97
C PHE A 140 3.55 -1.33 -1.45
N LEU A 141 2.59 -1.86 -0.70
CA LEU A 141 2.59 -1.88 0.76
C LEU A 141 2.69 -3.29 1.34
N LEU A 142 1.92 -4.23 0.79
CA LEU A 142 1.68 -5.52 1.45
C LEU A 142 2.92 -6.42 1.48
N HIS A 143 3.80 -6.31 0.49
CA HIS A 143 5.04 -7.10 0.42
C HIS A 143 6.12 -6.62 1.40
N GLU A 144 6.00 -5.39 1.93
CA GLU A 144 6.96 -4.80 2.88
C GLU A 144 6.68 -5.15 4.34
N MET A 145 5.68 -5.97 4.62
CA MET A 145 5.28 -6.27 5.98
C MET A 145 5.18 -7.78 6.28
N PRO A 146 5.42 -8.20 7.54
CA PRO A 146 5.23 -9.58 7.95
C PRO A 146 3.77 -10.00 7.79
N ALA A 147 3.51 -11.31 7.68
CA ALA A 147 2.20 -11.86 7.38
C ALA A 147 1.11 -11.41 8.36
N ASP A 148 1.42 -11.34 9.65
CA ASP A 148 0.47 -10.91 10.68
C ASP A 148 0.10 -9.42 10.57
N ALA A 149 1.04 -8.55 10.23
CA ALA A 149 0.78 -7.13 9.97
C ALA A 149 -0.05 -6.96 8.69
N ARG A 150 0.28 -7.70 7.61
CA ARG A 150 -0.46 -7.74 6.36
C ARG A 150 -1.92 -8.16 6.57
N CYS A 151 -2.16 -9.20 7.38
CA CYS A 151 -3.49 -9.63 7.77
C CYS A 151 -4.28 -8.51 8.46
N ARG A 152 -3.65 -7.78 9.40
CA ARG A 152 -4.30 -6.65 10.09
C ARG A 152 -4.64 -5.51 9.13
N VAL A 153 -3.75 -5.18 8.20
CA VAL A 153 -4.02 -4.14 7.19
C VAL A 153 -5.18 -4.54 6.27
N LEU A 154 -5.23 -5.79 5.80
CA LEU A 154 -6.34 -6.26 4.96
C LEU A 154 -7.67 -6.29 5.73
N ALA A 155 -7.64 -6.65 7.03
CA ALA A 155 -8.82 -6.58 7.90
C ALA A 155 -9.30 -5.13 8.08
N GLU A 156 -8.39 -4.17 8.24
CA GLU A 156 -8.73 -2.74 8.31
C GLU A 156 -9.30 -2.23 6.98
N CYS A 157 -8.75 -2.64 5.84
CA CYS A 157 -9.35 -2.31 4.52
C CYS A 157 -10.81 -2.79 4.44
N MET A 158 -11.08 -4.05 4.83
CA MET A 158 -12.46 -4.59 4.82
C MET A 158 -13.36 -3.90 5.86
N ARG A 159 -12.79 -3.34 6.91
CA ARG A 159 -13.55 -2.58 7.93
C ARG A 159 -13.96 -1.21 7.42
N VAL A 160 -13.01 -0.46 6.83
CA VAL A 160 -13.24 0.95 6.48
C VAL A 160 -13.94 1.14 5.14
N ILE A 161 -14.05 0.09 4.30
CA ILE A 161 -14.72 0.16 3.00
C ILE A 161 -16.16 -0.35 3.16
N PRO A 162 -17.19 0.44 2.79
CA PRO A 162 -18.60 0.00 2.81
C PRO A 162 -18.89 -1.04 1.71
N ALA A 163 -20.03 -1.73 1.83
CA ALA A 163 -20.60 -2.45 0.71
C ALA A 163 -20.86 -1.49 -0.46
N GLY A 164 -20.47 -1.88 -1.68
CA GLY A 164 -20.45 -1.02 -2.86
C GLY A 164 -19.16 -0.24 -3.06
N GLY A 165 -18.25 -0.25 -2.08
CA GLY A 165 -16.95 0.40 -2.17
C GLY A 165 -15.90 -0.40 -2.93
N ALA A 166 -14.71 0.16 -3.12
CA ALA A 166 -13.63 -0.43 -3.89
C ALA A 166 -12.30 -0.47 -3.13
N LEU A 167 -11.50 -1.50 -3.38
CA LEU A 167 -10.10 -1.59 -2.96
C LEU A 167 -9.24 -1.75 -4.21
N LEU A 168 -8.31 -0.81 -4.42
CA LEU A 168 -7.32 -0.86 -5.49
C LEU A 168 -5.98 -1.30 -4.92
N VAL A 169 -5.42 -2.40 -5.43
CA VAL A 169 -4.15 -2.97 -4.96
C VAL A 169 -3.16 -3.04 -6.11
N THR A 170 -2.07 -2.29 -6.02
CA THR A 170 -0.93 -2.37 -6.94
C THR A 170 0.22 -3.02 -6.20
N GLU A 171 0.66 -4.20 -6.65
CA GLU A 171 1.59 -5.06 -5.94
C GLU A 171 2.37 -5.99 -6.87
N TYR A 172 3.33 -6.72 -6.31
CA TYR A 172 3.87 -7.92 -6.97
C TYR A 172 2.74 -8.89 -7.28
N ALA A 173 2.83 -9.55 -8.43
CA ALA A 173 1.92 -10.65 -8.78
C ALA A 173 2.21 -11.89 -7.92
N PRO A 174 1.31 -12.88 -7.87
CA PRO A 174 1.62 -14.17 -7.25
C PRO A 174 2.90 -14.77 -7.82
N LEU A 175 3.54 -15.65 -7.08
CA LEU A 175 4.89 -16.20 -7.32
C LEU A 175 5.28 -16.27 -8.82
N PRO A 176 6.18 -15.40 -9.31
CA PRO A 176 6.43 -15.22 -10.74
C PRO A 176 7.45 -16.24 -11.26
N THR A 177 7.16 -17.54 -11.15
CA THR A 177 8.09 -18.65 -11.51
C THR A 177 8.53 -18.62 -12.96
N GLY A 178 7.73 -18.05 -13.87
CA GLY A 178 8.05 -17.87 -15.28
C GLY A 178 8.91 -16.66 -15.59
N HIS A 179 9.02 -15.69 -14.68
CA HIS A 179 9.70 -14.44 -14.94
C HIS A 179 11.23 -14.55 -14.81
N TRP A 180 11.99 -13.93 -15.70
CA TRP A 180 13.44 -14.02 -15.72
C TRP A 180 14.10 -13.53 -14.42
N ILE A 181 13.59 -12.48 -13.78
CA ILE A 181 14.09 -11.96 -12.50
C ILE A 181 14.03 -13.03 -11.41
N TYR A 182 12.94 -13.81 -11.36
CA TYR A 182 12.77 -14.88 -10.38
C TYR A 182 13.63 -16.10 -10.74
N ARG A 183 13.76 -16.42 -12.04
CA ARG A 183 14.52 -17.58 -12.52
C ARG A 183 16.02 -17.41 -12.42
N PHE A 184 16.54 -16.17 -12.50
CA PHE A 184 17.97 -15.89 -12.39
C PHE A 184 18.37 -15.77 -10.91
N PRO A 185 19.17 -16.70 -10.34
CA PRO A 185 19.45 -16.76 -8.92
C PRO A 185 20.02 -15.46 -8.31
N PRO A 186 20.96 -14.74 -8.97
CA PRO A 186 21.47 -13.49 -8.40
C PRO A 186 20.41 -12.38 -8.23
N SER A 187 19.52 -12.20 -9.23
CA SER A 187 18.46 -11.20 -9.15
C SER A 187 17.41 -11.58 -8.10
N ARG A 188 17.04 -12.87 -8.04
CA ARG A 188 16.14 -13.37 -7.01
C ARG A 188 16.72 -13.15 -5.61
N TRP A 189 17.98 -13.52 -5.39
CA TRP A 189 18.66 -13.29 -4.12
C TRP A 189 18.70 -11.82 -3.73
N LEU A 190 19.03 -10.93 -4.68
CA LEU A 190 19.07 -9.50 -4.42
C LEU A 190 17.71 -8.95 -4.01
N ILE A 191 16.66 -9.29 -4.75
CA ILE A 191 15.29 -8.81 -4.46
C ILE A 191 14.82 -9.33 -3.10
N THR A 192 14.94 -10.62 -2.83
CA THR A 192 14.49 -11.18 -1.56
C THR A 192 15.31 -10.71 -0.36
N LYS A 193 16.56 -10.26 -0.59
CA LYS A 193 17.37 -9.64 0.46
C LYS A 193 16.96 -8.20 0.74
N LEU A 194 16.57 -7.45 -0.28
CA LEU A 194 16.05 -6.08 -0.13
C LEU A 194 14.63 -6.07 0.40
N GLU A 195 13.83 -7.07 0.03
CA GLU A 195 12.43 -7.25 0.39
C GLU A 195 12.24 -8.53 1.23
N PRO A 196 12.55 -8.49 2.54
CA PRO A 196 12.61 -9.67 3.38
C PRO A 196 11.26 -10.38 3.59
N PHE A 197 10.14 -9.71 3.33
CA PHE A 197 8.80 -10.27 3.46
C PHE A 197 8.16 -10.69 2.12
N LEU A 198 8.84 -10.42 1.00
CA LEU A 198 8.31 -10.69 -0.34
C LEU A 198 8.07 -12.19 -0.60
N ASP A 199 8.97 -13.07 -0.15
CA ASP A 199 8.78 -14.52 -0.28
C ASP A 199 7.51 -15.01 0.45
N GLY A 200 7.19 -14.42 1.60
CA GLY A 200 5.94 -14.67 2.32
C GLY A 200 4.73 -14.14 1.56
N PHE A 201 4.82 -12.91 1.05
CA PHE A 201 3.75 -12.28 0.29
C PHE A 201 3.40 -13.03 -1.01
N TRP A 202 4.40 -13.55 -1.72
CA TRP A 202 4.16 -14.36 -2.94
C TRP A 202 3.33 -15.62 -2.72
N ARG A 203 3.25 -16.11 -1.48
CA ARG A 203 2.47 -17.30 -1.10
C ARG A 203 1.08 -16.99 -0.61
N ASP A 204 0.80 -15.71 -0.33
CA ASP A 204 -0.49 -15.31 0.19
C ASP A 204 -1.50 -15.12 -0.95
N ASP A 205 -2.70 -15.64 -0.72
CA ASP A 205 -3.87 -15.31 -1.52
C ASP A 205 -4.59 -14.11 -0.89
N VAL A 206 -4.30 -12.92 -1.43
CA VAL A 206 -4.89 -11.66 -0.95
C VAL A 206 -6.42 -11.69 -1.03
N THR A 207 -6.99 -12.32 -2.06
CA THR A 207 -8.45 -12.43 -2.23
C THR A 207 -9.06 -13.31 -1.14
N ALA A 208 -8.44 -14.45 -0.86
CA ALA A 208 -8.89 -15.34 0.21
C ALA A 208 -8.79 -14.65 1.58
N LEU A 209 -7.71 -13.93 1.86
CA LEU A 209 -7.53 -13.16 3.10
C LEU A 209 -8.59 -12.05 3.26
N LEU A 210 -8.84 -11.25 2.20
CA LEU A 210 -9.89 -10.24 2.22
C LEU A 210 -11.25 -10.85 2.53
N ASN A 211 -11.59 -11.99 1.91
CA ASN A 211 -12.85 -12.68 2.14
C ASN A 211 -12.96 -13.27 3.55
N GLN A 212 -11.87 -13.80 4.10
CA GLN A 212 -11.81 -14.26 5.48
C GLN A 212 -12.14 -13.13 6.47
N PHE A 213 -11.54 -11.94 6.28
CA PHE A 213 -11.78 -10.79 7.17
C PHE A 213 -13.12 -10.10 6.91
N GLY A 214 -13.63 -10.16 5.67
CA GLY A 214 -14.94 -9.65 5.31
C GLY A 214 -16.08 -10.47 5.89
N GLU A 215 -15.86 -11.77 6.08
CA GLU A 215 -16.90 -12.71 6.54
C GLU A 215 -17.51 -12.31 7.88
N THR A 216 -16.69 -11.95 8.86
CA THR A 216 -17.13 -11.48 10.20
C THR A 216 -17.88 -10.16 10.14
N ARG A 217 -17.85 -9.44 9.01
CA ARG A 217 -18.48 -8.13 8.79
C ARG A 217 -19.65 -8.21 7.79
N GLY A 218 -20.03 -9.42 7.37
CA GLY A 218 -21.02 -9.59 6.31
C GLY A 218 -20.61 -9.00 4.97
N LYS A 219 -19.31 -8.98 4.67
CA LYS A 219 -18.74 -8.41 3.44
C LYS A 219 -17.98 -9.47 2.64
N LYS A 220 -17.90 -9.27 1.31
CA LYS A 220 -17.12 -10.09 0.39
C LYS A 220 -16.35 -9.19 -0.56
N ALA A 221 -15.09 -9.52 -0.83
CA ALA A 221 -14.29 -8.87 -1.87
C ALA A 221 -14.34 -9.71 -3.16
N THR A 222 -14.85 -9.11 -4.23
CA THR A 222 -14.93 -9.71 -5.56
C THR A 222 -13.96 -9.01 -6.49
N VAL A 223 -13.13 -9.77 -7.21
CA VAL A 223 -12.18 -9.21 -8.20
C VAL A 223 -12.98 -8.73 -9.41
N LEU A 224 -12.95 -7.43 -9.69
CA LEU A 224 -13.50 -6.84 -10.91
C LEU A 224 -12.50 -6.84 -12.06
N SER A 225 -11.24 -6.57 -11.75
CA SER A 225 -10.18 -6.59 -12.75
C SER A 225 -8.84 -6.97 -12.10
N ASP A 226 -7.99 -7.68 -12.84
CA ASP A 226 -6.62 -8.01 -12.45
C ASP A 226 -5.70 -7.86 -13.67
N GLN A 227 -5.03 -6.72 -13.76
CA GLN A 227 -4.10 -6.45 -14.86
C GLN A 227 -2.70 -6.84 -14.47
N ARG A 228 -2.09 -7.70 -15.27
CA ARG A 228 -0.70 -8.10 -15.15
C ARG A 228 0.19 -7.16 -15.94
N ILE A 229 1.34 -6.81 -15.35
CA ILE A 229 2.32 -5.88 -15.91
C ILE A 229 3.71 -6.50 -15.76
N PHE A 230 4.59 -6.25 -16.76
CA PHE A 230 5.95 -6.75 -16.78
C PHE A 230 6.01 -8.27 -16.73
N SER A 231 5.37 -8.94 -17.71
CA SER A 231 5.34 -10.41 -17.83
C SER A 231 4.95 -11.11 -16.51
N ASP A 232 3.84 -10.66 -15.95
CA ASP A 232 3.27 -11.18 -14.70
C ASP A 232 4.13 -10.99 -13.43
N PHE A 233 5.06 -10.02 -13.45
CA PHE A 233 5.85 -9.70 -12.26
C PHE A 233 5.11 -8.77 -11.28
N TYR A 234 4.30 -7.87 -11.83
CA TYR A 234 3.43 -6.96 -11.08
C TYR A 234 1.99 -7.14 -11.46
N ARG A 235 1.08 -6.69 -10.59
CA ARG A 235 -0.37 -6.63 -10.85
C ARG A 235 -1.00 -5.36 -10.32
N VAL A 236 -2.09 -4.97 -10.95
CA VAL A 236 -3.04 -3.99 -10.44
C VAL A 236 -4.40 -4.66 -10.37
N THR A 237 -4.89 -4.87 -9.17
CA THR A 237 -6.15 -5.57 -8.91
C THR A 237 -7.16 -4.59 -8.36
N GLU A 238 -8.36 -4.61 -8.91
CA GLU A 238 -9.52 -3.90 -8.40
C GLU A 238 -10.48 -4.90 -7.75
N TYR A 239 -10.80 -4.66 -6.49
CA TYR A 239 -11.81 -5.39 -5.76
C TYR A 239 -13.03 -4.52 -5.54
N ARG A 240 -14.22 -5.09 -5.73
CA ARG A 240 -15.48 -4.56 -5.24
C ARG A 240 -15.79 -5.22 -3.89
N VAL A 241 -16.13 -4.41 -2.89
CA VAL A 241 -16.64 -4.91 -1.61
C VAL A 241 -18.14 -5.01 -1.70
N GLU A 242 -18.67 -6.20 -1.56
CA GLU A 242 -20.10 -6.51 -1.63
C GLU A 242 -20.61 -6.86 -0.24
N GLY A 243 -21.85 -6.50 0.08
CA GLY A 243 -22.55 -7.02 1.25
C GLY A 243 -22.96 -8.48 1.01
N LYS A 244 -22.74 -9.37 1.98
CA LYS A 244 -23.37 -10.69 1.94
C LYS A 244 -24.88 -10.52 2.16
N ILE A 245 -25.67 -11.05 1.24
CA ILE A 245 -27.13 -11.16 1.36
C ILE A 245 -27.46 -12.22 2.40
#